data_fa7a26fc6e5fcfc1821b8e984a3a4e6d
#
_entry.id   fa7a26fc6e5fcfc1821b8e984a3a4e6d
#
_cell.length_a   1.000
_cell.length_b   1.000
_cell.length_c   1.000
_cell.angle_alpha   90.00
_cell.angle_beta   90.00
_cell.angle_gamma   90.00
#
_symmetry.space_group_name_H-M   'P 1'
#
loop_
_entity.id
_entity.type
_entity.pdbx_description
1 polymer ?
#
loop_
_entity_poly.entity_id
_entity_poly.type
_entity_poly.pdbx_seq_one_letter_code
_entity_poly.pdbx_strand_id
1 'polypeptide(L)'
;MSQSIHSTTKRNIFWFRRDLRLADNPALLAAIENCDELIAVYVLDEKIIKDSGAKRLAYLGQSLRALDESLGNKLHVIAGDHVEVLKKLIEKYGADEVHISQEYEPYGAARDSKVEASGIKIVKTGSPYAVAPGRVLKPSDQTP
;
A
#
# COMPACT_ATOMS: atom_id res chain seq x y z
N MET A 1 -33.27 -3.66 14.08
CA MET A 1 -32.68 -3.34 14.12
C MET A 1 -31.97 -3.37 13.88
N SER A 2 -31.90 -3.28 13.41
CA SER A 2 -31.11 -3.21 13.25
C SER A 2 -30.46 -2.94 12.79
N GLN A 3 -30.30 -2.73 12.55
CA GLN A 3 -29.64 -2.48 12.25
C GLN A 3 -28.80 -2.19 11.92
N SER A 4 -28.76 -1.97 11.70
CA SER A 4 -28.02 -1.65 11.54
C SER A 4 -27.26 -1.53 11.54
N ILE A 5 -27.27 -1.41 11.63
CA ILE A 5 -26.46 -1.40 11.68
C ILE A 5 -25.58 -1.95 11.36
N HIS A 6 -25.51 -2.23 11.24
CA HIS A 6 -24.82 -2.90 11.00
C HIS A 6 -24.29 -3.04 10.13
N SER A 7 -24.61 -3.02 10.35
CA SER A 7 -24.19 -3.63 9.35
C SER A 7 -23.27 -3.04 8.40
N THR A 8 -22.49 -2.22 8.83
CA THR A 8 -21.52 -1.61 7.94
C THR A 8 -20.25 -2.41 7.99
N THR A 9 -19.99 -3.14 6.93
CA THR A 9 -18.74 -3.87 6.80
C THR A 9 -17.60 -2.86 6.71
N LYS A 10 -16.63 -2.95 7.58
CA LYS A 10 -15.48 -2.06 7.50
C LYS A 10 -14.51 -2.60 6.47
N ARG A 11 -14.15 -1.77 5.51
CA ARG A 11 -13.23 -2.14 4.43
C ARG A 11 -12.04 -1.21 4.42
N ASN A 12 -10.87 -1.80 4.26
CA ASN A 12 -9.63 -1.05 4.09
C ASN A 12 -9.01 -1.45 2.76
N ILE A 13 -8.22 -0.54 2.21
CA ILE A 13 -7.43 -0.81 1.02
C ILE A 13 -6.00 -1.00 1.51
N PHE A 14 -5.32 -2.03 1.01
CA PHE A 14 -3.89 -2.14 1.17
C PHE A 14 -3.24 -1.86 -0.18
N TRP A 15 -2.44 -0.81 -0.24
CA TRP A 15 -1.79 -0.38 -1.46
C TRP A 15 -0.36 -0.90 -1.46
N PHE A 16 -0.15 -1.98 -2.22
CA PHE A 16 1.18 -2.55 -2.39
C PHE A 16 2.03 -1.67 -3.29
N ARG A 17 3.30 -1.53 -2.95
CA ARG A 17 4.28 -0.83 -3.79
C ARG A 17 5.50 -1.72 -3.97
N ARG A 18 6.51 -1.56 -3.13
CA ARG A 18 7.71 -2.41 -3.19
C ARG A 18 7.58 -3.68 -2.39
N ASP A 19 6.69 -3.68 -1.44
CA ASP A 19 6.51 -4.77 -0.49
C ASP A 19 5.53 -5.82 -1.01
N LEU A 20 5.85 -6.44 -2.14
CA LEU A 20 4.99 -7.41 -2.81
C LEU A 20 5.03 -8.76 -2.11
N ARG A 21 4.60 -8.80 -0.86
CA ARG A 21 4.61 -10.03 -0.06
C ARG A 21 3.54 -9.98 1.02
N LEU A 22 3.10 -11.16 1.44
CA LEU A 22 2.14 -11.31 2.52
C LEU A 22 2.83 -11.54 3.85
N ALA A 23 3.90 -12.34 3.84
CA ALA A 23 4.61 -12.64 5.07
C ALA A 23 5.51 -11.46 5.47
N ASP A 24 5.70 -11.30 6.78
CA ASP A 24 6.62 -10.30 7.29
C ASP A 24 6.30 -8.90 6.77
N ASN A 25 5.02 -8.56 6.79
CA ASN A 25 4.52 -7.27 6.30
C ASN A 25 3.66 -6.63 7.39
N PRO A 26 4.27 -5.80 8.25
CA PRO A 26 3.54 -5.17 9.35
C PRO A 26 2.39 -4.28 8.92
N ALA A 27 2.55 -3.59 7.81
CA ALA A 27 1.49 -2.70 7.32
C ALA A 27 0.28 -3.50 6.85
N LEU A 28 0.52 -4.63 6.22
CA LEU A 28 -0.57 -5.50 5.79
C LEU A 28 -1.30 -6.07 7.01
N LEU A 29 -0.55 -6.48 8.01
CA LEU A 29 -1.14 -7.00 9.24
C LEU A 29 -2.00 -5.93 9.91
N ALA A 30 -1.51 -4.70 9.98
CA ALA A 30 -2.27 -3.60 10.56
C ALA A 30 -3.57 -3.36 9.79
N ALA A 31 -3.51 -3.44 8.46
CA ALA A 31 -4.70 -3.26 7.63
C ALA A 31 -5.75 -4.33 7.91
N ILE A 32 -5.30 -5.58 8.02
CA ILE A 32 -6.19 -6.71 8.25
C ILE A 32 -6.83 -6.65 9.63
N GLU A 33 -6.07 -6.27 10.64
CA GLU A 33 -6.56 -6.22 12.01
C GLU A 33 -7.67 -5.20 12.22
N ASN A 34 -7.75 -4.22 11.36
CA ASN A 34 -8.69 -3.12 11.51
C ASN A 34 -9.84 -3.14 10.51
N CYS A 35 -10.08 -4.25 9.85
CA CYS A 35 -11.17 -4.30 8.88
C CYS A 35 -11.78 -5.69 8.77
N ASP A 36 -12.97 -5.72 8.19
CA ASP A 36 -13.66 -6.98 7.92
C ASP A 36 -13.28 -7.51 6.55
N GLU A 37 -13.05 -6.60 5.60
CA GLU A 37 -12.66 -6.97 4.24
C GLU A 37 -11.53 -6.07 3.77
N LEU A 38 -10.56 -6.67 3.11
CA LEU A 38 -9.39 -5.95 2.60
C LEU A 38 -9.39 -5.97 1.09
N ILE A 39 -9.18 -4.79 0.49
CA ILE A 39 -9.01 -4.66 -0.95
C ILE A 39 -7.52 -4.46 -1.21
N ALA A 40 -6.89 -5.42 -1.88
CA ALA A 40 -5.48 -5.33 -2.21
C ALA A 40 -5.32 -4.71 -3.59
N VAL A 41 -4.47 -3.70 -3.70
CA VAL A 41 -4.27 -3.01 -4.96
C VAL A 41 -2.79 -2.73 -5.22
N TYR A 42 -2.42 -2.78 -6.49
CA TYR A 42 -1.15 -2.29 -6.99
C TYR A 42 -1.46 -1.32 -8.11
N VAL A 43 -0.98 -0.09 -8.00
CA VAL A 43 -1.21 0.93 -9.01
C VAL A 43 -0.02 0.96 -9.96
N LEU A 44 -0.28 0.67 -11.21
CA LEU A 44 0.75 0.64 -12.24
C LEU A 44 0.77 2.00 -12.92
N ASP A 45 1.62 2.90 -12.45
CA ASP A 45 1.64 4.24 -13.01
C ASP A 45 2.53 4.32 -14.26
N GLU A 46 2.30 5.37 -15.05
CA GLU A 46 3.01 5.54 -16.30
C GLU A 46 4.52 5.70 -16.12
N LYS A 47 4.92 6.29 -15.00
CA LYS A 47 6.34 6.50 -14.76
C LYS A 47 7.07 5.17 -14.62
N ILE A 48 6.46 4.23 -13.91
CA ILE A 48 7.03 2.90 -13.76
C ILE A 48 7.15 2.23 -15.13
N ILE A 49 6.11 2.33 -15.93
CA ILE A 49 6.11 1.72 -17.26
C ILE A 49 7.17 2.34 -18.15
N LYS A 50 7.27 3.66 -18.16
CA LYS A 50 8.21 4.36 -19.04
C LYS A 50 9.66 4.20 -18.61
N ASP A 51 9.91 4.26 -17.31
CA ASP A 51 11.28 4.28 -16.79
C ASP A 51 11.88 2.90 -16.60
N SER A 52 11.07 1.86 -16.69
CA SER A 52 11.56 0.49 -16.48
C SER A 52 11.88 -0.17 -17.81
N GLY A 53 12.99 -0.91 -17.84
CA GLY A 53 13.32 -1.71 -19.02
C GLY A 53 12.45 -2.96 -19.07
N ALA A 54 12.51 -3.66 -20.21
CA ALA A 54 11.70 -4.85 -20.44
C ALA A 54 11.93 -5.93 -19.37
N LYS A 55 13.17 -6.10 -18.94
CA LYS A 55 13.47 -7.11 -17.91
C LYS A 55 12.82 -6.77 -16.58
N ARG A 56 12.86 -5.50 -16.20
CA ARG A 56 12.24 -5.06 -14.94
C ARG A 56 10.73 -5.21 -14.97
N LEU A 57 10.11 -4.88 -16.10
CA LEU A 57 8.67 -5.04 -16.25
C LEU A 57 8.26 -6.51 -16.22
N ALA A 58 9.07 -7.38 -16.84
CA ALA A 58 8.80 -8.81 -16.80
C ALA A 58 8.90 -9.35 -15.38
N TYR A 59 9.92 -8.92 -14.65
CA TYR A 59 10.10 -9.32 -13.26
C TYR A 59 8.93 -8.83 -12.39
N LEU A 60 8.54 -7.58 -12.57
CA LEU A 60 7.40 -7.02 -11.86
C LEU A 60 6.14 -7.81 -12.15
N GLY A 61 5.91 -8.14 -13.42
CA GLY A 61 4.75 -8.94 -13.82
C GLY A 61 4.72 -10.29 -13.14
N GLN A 62 5.87 -10.96 -13.04
CA GLN A 62 5.97 -12.23 -12.35
C GLN A 62 5.69 -12.08 -10.86
N SER A 63 6.23 -11.03 -10.24
CA SER A 63 6.02 -10.77 -8.83
C SER A 63 4.54 -10.48 -8.53
N LEU A 64 3.89 -9.73 -9.39
CA LEU A 64 2.47 -9.42 -9.23
C LEU A 64 1.60 -10.66 -9.40
N ARG A 65 1.94 -11.54 -10.33
CA ARG A 65 1.21 -12.78 -10.51
C ARG A 65 1.35 -13.70 -9.29
N ALA A 66 2.57 -13.78 -8.75
CA ALA A 66 2.81 -14.58 -7.55
C ALA A 66 2.02 -14.05 -6.36
N LEU A 67 2.02 -12.73 -6.20
CA LEU A 67 1.25 -12.08 -5.13
C LEU A 67 -0.25 -12.33 -5.32
N ASP A 68 -0.72 -12.19 -6.55
CA ASP A 68 -2.13 -12.41 -6.87
C ASP A 68 -2.55 -13.84 -6.52
N GLU A 69 -1.74 -14.82 -6.87
CA GLU A 69 -2.02 -16.21 -6.52
C GLU A 69 -2.08 -16.39 -4.99
N SER A 70 -1.15 -15.77 -4.29
CA SER A 70 -1.13 -15.84 -2.82
C SER A 70 -2.36 -15.22 -2.19
N LEU A 71 -2.97 -14.25 -2.88
CA LEU A 71 -4.18 -13.57 -2.42
C LEU A 71 -5.46 -14.23 -2.94
N GLY A 72 -5.36 -15.39 -3.53
CA GLY A 72 -6.53 -16.09 -4.07
C GLY A 72 -7.12 -15.40 -5.29
N ASN A 73 -6.25 -14.81 -6.10
CA ASN A 73 -6.62 -14.08 -7.33
C ASN A 73 -7.49 -12.85 -7.06
N LYS A 74 -7.17 -12.15 -5.96
CA LYS A 74 -7.94 -10.97 -5.56
C LYS A 74 -7.13 -9.68 -5.58
N LEU A 75 -5.97 -9.69 -6.21
CA LEU A 75 -5.17 -8.48 -6.33
C LEU A 75 -5.68 -7.63 -7.48
N HIS A 76 -5.96 -6.35 -7.19
CA HIS A 76 -6.34 -5.39 -8.23
C HIS A 76 -5.08 -4.73 -8.75
N VAL A 77 -4.73 -5.00 -10.00
CA VAL A 77 -3.61 -4.31 -10.66
C VAL A 77 -4.24 -3.34 -11.64
N ILE A 78 -4.11 -2.05 -11.34
CA ILE A 78 -4.80 -1.00 -12.09
C ILE A 78 -3.80 0.03 -12.58
N ALA A 79 -3.83 0.30 -13.88
CA ALA A 79 -2.98 1.33 -14.48
C ALA A 79 -3.64 2.69 -14.29
N GLY A 80 -2.83 3.70 -13.98
CA GLY A 80 -3.34 5.06 -13.86
C GLY A 80 -2.65 5.87 -12.81
N ASP A 81 -3.21 7.03 -12.52
CA ASP A 81 -2.71 7.92 -11.50
C ASP A 81 -3.09 7.40 -10.11
N HIS A 82 -2.15 7.46 -9.17
CA HIS A 82 -2.37 6.93 -7.83
C HIS A 82 -3.60 7.53 -7.14
N VAL A 83 -3.72 8.85 -7.20
CA VAL A 83 -4.83 9.53 -6.54
C VAL A 83 -6.15 9.11 -7.14
N GLU A 84 -6.24 9.12 -8.47
CA GLU A 84 -7.48 8.78 -9.15
C GLU A 84 -7.89 7.33 -8.91
N VAL A 85 -6.94 6.41 -9.02
CA VAL A 85 -7.20 4.99 -8.82
C VAL A 85 -7.69 4.73 -7.40
N LEU A 86 -6.99 5.28 -6.42
CA LEU A 86 -7.36 5.07 -5.02
C LEU A 86 -8.73 5.68 -4.69
N LYS A 87 -9.01 6.87 -5.21
CA LYS A 87 -10.31 7.49 -4.99
C LYS A 87 -11.44 6.69 -5.58
N LYS A 88 -11.24 6.13 -6.77
CA LYS A 88 -12.25 5.29 -7.40
C LYS A 88 -12.52 4.02 -6.59
N LEU A 89 -11.46 3.41 -6.06
CA LEU A 89 -11.61 2.22 -5.24
C LEU A 89 -12.31 2.52 -3.92
N ILE A 90 -11.95 3.63 -3.30
CA ILE A 90 -12.59 4.07 -2.06
C ILE A 90 -14.09 4.24 -2.28
N GLU A 91 -14.45 4.91 -3.36
CA GLU A 91 -15.84 5.14 -3.69
C GLU A 91 -16.59 3.85 -4.01
N LYS A 92 -15.96 3.00 -4.83
CA LYS A 92 -16.57 1.75 -5.26
C LYS A 92 -16.84 0.79 -4.12
N TYR A 93 -15.90 0.66 -3.19
CA TYR A 93 -16.00 -0.32 -2.12
C TYR A 93 -16.39 0.28 -0.76
N GLY A 94 -16.46 1.60 -0.68
CA GLY A 94 -16.75 2.24 0.59
C GLY A 94 -15.64 2.05 1.59
N ALA A 95 -14.38 2.08 1.13
CA ALA A 95 -13.24 1.85 1.99
C ALA A 95 -13.03 3.02 2.95
N ASP A 96 -12.60 2.70 4.17
CA ASP A 96 -12.38 3.71 5.20
C ASP A 96 -10.96 4.27 5.16
N GLU A 97 -9.98 3.41 4.95
CA GLU A 97 -8.57 3.80 5.03
C GLU A 97 -7.75 3.09 3.97
N VAL A 98 -6.66 3.74 3.58
CA VAL A 98 -5.67 3.14 2.70
C VAL A 98 -4.41 2.89 3.54
N HIS A 99 -4.03 1.64 3.67
CA HIS A 99 -2.85 1.26 4.44
C HIS A 99 -1.66 1.05 3.52
N ILE A 100 -0.50 1.51 3.95
CA ILE A 100 0.74 1.39 3.19
C ILE A 100 1.91 1.13 4.13
N SER A 101 2.96 0.52 3.57
CA SER A 101 4.26 0.49 4.23
C SER A 101 4.92 1.83 3.96
N GLN A 102 5.41 2.47 5.00
CA GLN A 102 6.01 3.78 4.83
C GLN A 102 7.29 3.69 4.02
N GLU A 103 7.46 4.62 3.08
CA GLU A 103 8.66 4.72 2.28
C GLU A 103 9.42 5.99 2.62
N TYR A 104 10.74 5.88 2.61
CA TYR A 104 11.61 7.00 2.99
C TYR A 104 12.39 7.58 1.84
N GLU A 105 12.36 6.93 0.68
CA GLU A 105 13.02 7.47 -0.50
C GLU A 105 12.24 8.67 -1.02
N PRO A 106 12.93 9.69 -1.54
CA PRO A 106 12.27 10.93 -1.95
C PRO A 106 11.09 10.73 -2.89
N TYR A 107 11.23 9.87 -3.89
CA TYR A 107 10.13 9.65 -4.84
C TYR A 107 8.91 9.06 -4.15
N GLY A 108 9.12 8.03 -3.34
CA GLY A 108 8.01 7.38 -2.64
C GLY A 108 7.35 8.29 -1.63
N ALA A 109 8.16 9.05 -0.88
CA ALA A 109 7.63 9.98 0.10
C ALA A 109 6.83 11.10 -0.57
N ALA A 110 7.31 11.61 -1.70
CA ALA A 110 6.60 12.65 -2.43
C ALA A 110 5.26 12.14 -2.99
N ARG A 111 5.27 10.92 -3.52
CA ARG A 111 4.04 10.28 -4.01
C ARG A 111 3.02 10.12 -2.89
N ASP A 112 3.48 9.63 -1.75
CA ASP A 112 2.59 9.40 -0.60
C ASP A 112 2.03 10.73 -0.06
N SER A 113 2.86 11.76 -0.03
CA SER A 113 2.40 13.09 0.39
C SER A 113 1.34 13.65 -0.54
N LYS A 114 1.50 13.42 -1.84
CA LYS A 114 0.53 13.86 -2.82
C LYS A 114 -0.82 13.17 -2.62
N VAL A 115 -0.79 11.88 -2.35
CA VAL A 115 -2.02 11.12 -2.10
C VAL A 115 -2.68 11.63 -0.82
N GLU A 116 -1.90 11.84 0.22
CA GLU A 116 -2.41 12.37 1.48
C GLU A 116 -3.06 13.75 1.32
N ALA A 117 -2.39 14.61 0.55
CA ALA A 117 -2.87 15.97 0.32
C ALA A 117 -4.18 15.99 -0.46
N SER A 118 -4.51 14.92 -1.16
CA SER A 118 -5.75 14.84 -1.92
C SER A 118 -6.97 14.52 -1.04
N GLY A 119 -6.77 14.30 0.25
CA GLY A 119 -7.85 14.02 1.18
C GLY A 119 -8.07 12.55 1.48
N ILE A 120 -7.27 11.68 0.90
CA ILE A 120 -7.35 10.24 1.17
C ILE A 120 -6.74 9.96 2.54
N LYS A 121 -7.45 9.21 3.36
CA LYS A 121 -6.97 8.84 4.68
C LYS A 121 -5.95 7.70 4.54
N ILE A 122 -4.69 8.01 4.78
CA ILE A 122 -3.60 7.03 4.66
C ILE A 122 -3.08 6.68 6.04
N VAL A 123 -2.93 5.38 6.28
CA VAL A 123 -2.31 4.86 7.50
C VAL A 123 -0.96 4.29 7.12
N LYS A 124 0.10 4.91 7.61
CA LYS A 124 1.46 4.49 7.32
C LYS A 124 1.99 3.63 8.46
N THR A 125 2.45 2.45 8.14
CA THR A 125 3.07 1.57 9.13
C THR A 125 4.55 1.46 8.81
N GLY A 126 5.37 1.25 9.84
CA GLY A 126 6.82 1.21 9.68
C GLY A 126 7.27 0.35 8.51
N SER A 127 8.43 0.71 7.97
CA SER A 127 8.95 0.05 6.78
C SER A 127 9.22 -1.44 7.03
N PRO A 128 9.45 -2.21 5.96
CA PRO A 128 9.83 -3.62 6.11
C PRO A 128 11.16 -3.81 6.84
N TYR A 129 11.91 -2.75 7.06
CA TYR A 129 13.12 -2.82 7.87
C TYR A 129 12.76 -2.88 9.35
N ALA A 130 13.60 -3.51 10.13
CA ALA A 130 13.36 -3.65 11.57
C ALA A 130 13.28 -2.28 12.25
N VAL A 131 14.06 -1.33 11.77
CA VAL A 131 14.09 0.03 12.32
C VAL A 131 14.03 1.02 11.18
N ALA A 132 13.20 2.05 11.33
CA ALA A 132 13.11 3.09 10.31
C ALA A 132 14.41 3.87 10.22
N PRO A 133 14.80 4.28 9.01
CA PRO A 133 15.97 5.14 8.85
C PRO A 133 15.84 6.38 9.74
N GLY A 134 16.94 6.76 10.35
CA GLY A 134 16.95 7.91 11.26
C GLY A 134 16.69 7.57 12.71
N ARG A 135 16.21 6.36 12.98
CA ARG A 135 16.03 5.92 14.36
C ARG A 135 17.24 5.17 14.91
N VAL A 136 18.13 4.75 14.02
CA VAL A 136 19.34 4.05 14.42
C VAL A 136 20.42 5.10 14.68
N LEU A 137 20.93 5.14 15.87
CA LEU A 137 22.02 6.05 16.23
C LEU A 137 23.33 5.31 16.07
N LYS A 138 24.32 5.99 15.49
CA LYS A 138 25.65 5.41 15.39
C LYS A 138 26.28 5.41 16.76
N PRO A 139 27.22 4.49 17.02
CA PRO A 139 27.91 4.49 18.31
C PRO A 139 28.55 5.83 18.64
N SER A 140 29.01 6.55 17.61
CA SER A 140 29.59 7.86 17.79
C SER A 140 28.56 8.94 18.08
N ASP A 141 27.30 8.65 17.85
CA ASP A 141 26.19 9.60 18.04
C ASP A 141 25.32 9.19 19.22
N GLN A 142 25.93 8.68 20.26
CA GLN A 142 25.21 8.29 21.44
C GLN A 142 24.55 9.46 22.12
N THR A 143 25.06 10.58 21.83
CA THR A 143 24.32 11.78 22.07
C THR A 143 23.53 11.97 20.79
N PRO A 144 22.31 11.81 20.86
CA PRO A 144 21.47 11.98 19.65
C PRO A 144 21.56 13.38 19.14
#